data_acc7e774bf3706841b2d88c5f0186ac1
#
_entry.id   acc7e774bf3706841b2d88c5f0186ac1
#
_cell.length_a   1.000
_cell.length_b   1.000
_cell.length_c   1.000
_cell.angle_alpha   90.00
_cell.angle_beta   90.00
_cell.angle_gamma   90.00
#
_symmetry.space_group_name_H-M   'P 1'
#
loop_
_entity.id
_entity.type
_entity.pdbx_description
1 polymer ?
#
loop_
_entity_poly.entity_id
_entity_poly.type
_entity_poly.pdbx_seq_one_letter_code
_entity_poly.pdbx_strand_id
1 'polypeptide(L)'
;MSLIEIRNLRKEYSSDVVPLKGVNADIEAGEVISIIGPSGTGKSTLLRCINRLETPTSGQILVDGADVCAPGADLAKLRLSMGMVFQSFNLFPHKMAVENIMVPQQSLLGKSPKEAYEEAMKQLDRVGLADKARHYPDELSGGQKQRVAIARALAMHPQILLFDEPTSALDPTMVSEVLSVIRDLAGTGLTMLLVTHEMRLARHVSDRVFFMQNGEIYEEGSPEQIFENPLREGTRNFIFRIRSWTYTLSPTSRDLHGMTGSLEKFCKDQFLGRRQAMNCQLAVEELAVSLLLPAIEGAGQGTFHLTLFAGEEGTERKLMIDCPDFPQGKKLLGDLLKNIPADRGSTKGSPAAQDAEPAKSPKAAETSKAKTDSMEAAETSKAKVDSLEAAESSKAKEKSMETASAAILENVLRRLPDEGEDTVVFRIL
;
A
#
# COMPACT_ATOMS: atom_id res chain seq x y z
N MET A 1 -0.40 -8.50 -32.50
CA MET A 1 -1.90 -8.55 -32.43
C MET A 1 -2.25 -9.06 -31.05
N SER A 2 -3.09 -8.34 -30.37
CA SER A 2 -3.49 -8.72 -28.99
C SER A 2 -4.20 -10.05 -29.01
N LEU A 3 -3.79 -10.96 -28.11
CA LEU A 3 -4.43 -12.27 -27.93
C LEU A 3 -5.74 -12.12 -27.17
N ILE A 4 -5.79 -11.20 -26.19
CA ILE A 4 -6.99 -10.87 -25.43
C ILE A 4 -7.21 -9.37 -25.51
N GLU A 5 -8.42 -8.95 -25.91
CA GLU A 5 -8.84 -7.55 -25.86
C GLU A 5 -10.06 -7.40 -24.98
N ILE A 6 -10.01 -6.49 -24.05
CA ILE A 6 -11.10 -6.18 -23.11
C ILE A 6 -11.54 -4.74 -23.36
N ARG A 7 -12.85 -4.55 -23.58
CA ARG A 7 -13.42 -3.23 -23.90
C ARG A 7 -14.60 -2.92 -22.99
N ASN A 8 -14.49 -1.88 -22.17
CA ASN A 8 -15.52 -1.39 -21.27
C ASN A 8 -16.19 -2.49 -20.43
N LEU A 9 -15.41 -3.45 -19.95
CA LEU A 9 -15.92 -4.61 -19.24
C LEU A 9 -16.50 -4.22 -17.89
N ARG A 10 -17.80 -4.48 -17.71
CA ARG A 10 -18.54 -4.24 -16.48
C ARG A 10 -19.12 -5.52 -15.93
N LYS A 11 -19.01 -5.73 -14.63
CA LYS A 11 -19.68 -6.78 -13.89
C LYS A 11 -20.38 -6.18 -12.68
N GLU A 12 -21.65 -6.54 -12.54
CA GLU A 12 -22.52 -6.10 -11.46
C GLU A 12 -23.26 -7.33 -10.92
N TYR A 13 -23.25 -7.52 -9.61
CA TYR A 13 -24.03 -8.56 -8.92
C TYR A 13 -25.31 -7.97 -8.32
N SER A 14 -25.26 -6.71 -7.85
CA SER A 14 -26.37 -5.89 -7.39
C SER A 14 -26.03 -4.42 -7.59
N SER A 15 -26.99 -3.52 -7.38
CA SER A 15 -26.77 -2.04 -7.45
C SER A 15 -25.56 -1.59 -6.61
N ASP A 16 -25.31 -2.25 -5.47
CA ASP A 16 -24.28 -1.87 -4.51
C ASP A 16 -22.96 -2.63 -4.68
N VAL A 17 -22.97 -3.73 -5.47
CA VAL A 17 -21.81 -4.59 -5.68
C VAL A 17 -21.42 -4.63 -7.16
N VAL A 18 -20.52 -3.73 -7.53
CA VAL A 18 -20.00 -3.56 -8.90
C VAL A 18 -18.48 -3.76 -8.91
N PRO A 19 -18.01 -5.04 -8.95
CA PRO A 19 -16.59 -5.34 -8.92
C PRO A 19 -15.80 -4.90 -10.16
N LEU A 20 -16.43 -4.73 -11.33
CA LEU A 20 -15.80 -4.20 -12.53
C LEU A 20 -16.64 -3.04 -13.09
N LYS A 21 -15.98 -1.89 -13.34
CA LYS A 21 -16.65 -0.63 -13.67
C LYS A 21 -16.26 -0.06 -15.05
N GLY A 22 -15.88 -0.90 -16.00
CA GLY A 22 -15.49 -0.47 -17.34
C GLY A 22 -14.00 -0.73 -17.62
N VAL A 23 -13.55 -1.92 -17.29
CA VAL A 23 -12.15 -2.34 -17.49
C VAL A 23 -11.82 -2.41 -18.97
N ASN A 24 -10.67 -1.82 -19.35
CA ASN A 24 -10.09 -1.92 -20.69
C ASN A 24 -8.67 -2.47 -20.55
N ALA A 25 -8.30 -3.42 -21.41
CA ALA A 25 -6.95 -3.98 -21.47
C ALA A 25 -6.68 -4.67 -22.80
N ASP A 26 -5.42 -4.67 -23.20
CA ASP A 26 -4.88 -5.42 -24.33
C ASP A 26 -3.75 -6.32 -23.83
N ILE A 27 -3.77 -7.61 -24.16
CA ILE A 27 -2.81 -8.62 -23.72
C ILE A 27 -2.24 -9.30 -24.96
N GLU A 28 -0.92 -9.23 -25.12
CA GLU A 28 -0.24 -9.83 -26.24
C GLU A 28 0.03 -11.33 -26.03
N ALA A 29 0.21 -12.07 -27.13
CA ALA A 29 0.59 -13.47 -27.05
C ALA A 29 1.99 -13.63 -26.42
N GLY A 30 2.13 -14.55 -25.48
CA GLY A 30 3.37 -14.79 -24.74
C GLY A 30 3.64 -13.84 -23.58
N GLU A 31 2.77 -12.84 -23.37
CA GLU A 31 2.91 -11.86 -22.30
C GLU A 31 2.51 -12.45 -20.94
N VAL A 32 3.27 -12.15 -19.91
CA VAL A 32 2.98 -12.48 -18.52
C VAL A 32 2.52 -11.24 -17.78
N ILE A 33 1.26 -11.22 -17.36
CA ILE A 33 0.65 -10.09 -16.64
C ILE A 33 0.32 -10.49 -15.22
N SER A 34 0.83 -9.75 -14.24
CA SER A 34 0.34 -9.84 -12.85
C SER A 34 -0.72 -8.79 -12.57
N ILE A 35 -1.79 -9.23 -11.94
CA ILE A 35 -2.91 -8.38 -11.49
C ILE A 35 -2.84 -8.29 -9.97
N ILE A 36 -2.54 -7.08 -9.47
CA ILE A 36 -2.37 -6.80 -8.04
C ILE A 36 -3.36 -5.73 -7.58
N GLY A 37 -3.49 -5.53 -6.28
CA GLY A 37 -4.35 -4.51 -5.68
C GLY A 37 -5.05 -5.00 -4.41
N PRO A 38 -5.75 -4.13 -3.69
CA PRO A 38 -6.50 -4.46 -2.47
C PRO A 38 -7.52 -5.59 -2.67
N SER A 39 -7.90 -6.27 -1.58
CA SER A 39 -8.96 -7.27 -1.63
C SER A 39 -10.29 -6.63 -2.02
N GLY A 40 -11.12 -7.35 -2.79
CA GLY A 40 -12.43 -6.85 -3.22
C GLY A 40 -12.41 -5.90 -4.42
N THR A 41 -11.28 -5.60 -5.04
CA THR A 41 -11.18 -4.69 -6.19
C THR A 41 -11.55 -5.30 -7.54
N GLY A 42 -11.99 -6.56 -7.58
CA GLY A 42 -12.47 -7.21 -8.81
C GLY A 42 -11.43 -8.06 -9.55
N LYS A 43 -10.23 -8.29 -9.02
CA LYS A 43 -9.14 -9.06 -9.67
C LYS A 43 -9.58 -10.46 -10.13
N SER A 44 -10.07 -11.28 -9.20
CA SER A 44 -10.58 -12.63 -9.52
C SER A 44 -11.81 -12.61 -10.41
N THR A 45 -12.66 -11.59 -10.26
CA THR A 45 -13.83 -11.40 -11.14
C THR A 45 -13.41 -11.11 -12.58
N LEU A 46 -12.38 -10.28 -12.78
CA LEU A 46 -11.81 -10.01 -14.10
C LEU A 46 -11.32 -11.30 -14.74
N LEU A 47 -10.51 -12.08 -14.01
CA LEU A 47 -9.99 -13.35 -14.50
C LEU A 47 -11.11 -14.33 -14.90
N ARG A 48 -12.15 -14.42 -14.05
CA ARG A 48 -13.33 -15.28 -14.28
C ARG A 48 -14.24 -14.79 -15.41
N CYS A 49 -14.23 -13.50 -15.71
CA CYS A 49 -14.92 -12.97 -16.88
C CYS A 49 -14.18 -13.35 -18.18
N ILE A 50 -12.86 -13.35 -18.18
CA ILE A 50 -12.03 -13.69 -19.37
C ILE A 50 -12.32 -15.12 -19.84
N ASN A 51 -12.38 -16.10 -18.92
CA ASN A 51 -12.69 -17.49 -19.27
C ASN A 51 -14.19 -17.81 -19.23
N ARG A 52 -15.06 -16.79 -19.07
CA ARG A 52 -16.52 -16.92 -19.02
C ARG A 52 -17.04 -17.85 -17.93
N LEU A 53 -16.31 -18.01 -16.82
CA LEU A 53 -16.87 -18.58 -15.58
C LEU A 53 -17.85 -17.60 -14.93
N GLU A 54 -17.58 -16.30 -15.07
CA GLU A 54 -18.49 -15.21 -14.73
C GLU A 54 -18.98 -14.55 -16.02
N THR A 55 -20.27 -14.30 -16.11
CA THR A 55 -20.84 -13.56 -17.25
C THR A 55 -20.74 -12.07 -16.98
N PRO A 56 -20.06 -11.28 -17.83
CA PRO A 56 -20.09 -9.83 -17.74
C PRO A 56 -21.52 -9.27 -17.83
N THR A 57 -21.77 -8.16 -17.17
CA THR A 57 -23.05 -7.43 -17.29
C THR A 57 -23.09 -6.64 -18.59
N SER A 58 -21.95 -6.06 -18.99
CA SER A 58 -21.79 -5.36 -20.27
C SER A 58 -20.31 -5.27 -20.64
N GLY A 59 -20.02 -4.79 -21.84
CA GLY A 59 -18.68 -4.73 -22.41
C GLY A 59 -18.38 -5.94 -23.27
N GLN A 60 -17.16 -6.01 -23.77
CA GLN A 60 -16.73 -7.00 -24.74
C GLN A 60 -15.38 -7.61 -24.32
N ILE A 61 -15.21 -8.89 -24.58
CA ILE A 61 -13.93 -9.59 -24.49
C ILE A 61 -13.71 -10.33 -25.80
N LEU A 62 -12.63 -10.00 -26.50
CA LEU A 62 -12.16 -10.74 -27.67
C LEU A 62 -11.01 -11.63 -27.25
N VAL A 63 -11.04 -12.89 -27.67
CA VAL A 63 -9.93 -13.83 -27.51
C VAL A 63 -9.61 -14.39 -28.88
N ASP A 64 -8.37 -14.19 -29.34
CA ASP A 64 -7.93 -14.53 -30.70
C ASP A 64 -8.92 -13.98 -31.76
N GLY A 65 -9.35 -12.72 -31.55
CA GLY A 65 -10.31 -12.01 -32.41
C GLY A 65 -11.77 -12.46 -32.28
N ALA A 66 -12.09 -13.51 -31.52
CA ALA A 66 -13.46 -13.99 -31.31
C ALA A 66 -14.10 -13.34 -30.08
N ASP A 67 -15.28 -12.74 -30.25
CA ASP A 67 -16.05 -12.17 -29.12
C ASP A 67 -16.66 -13.28 -28.26
N VAL A 68 -16.10 -13.48 -27.10
CA VAL A 68 -16.56 -14.49 -26.13
C VAL A 68 -17.80 -14.07 -25.36
N CYS A 69 -18.23 -12.82 -25.47
CA CYS A 69 -19.43 -12.29 -24.85
C CYS A 69 -20.65 -12.38 -25.78
N ALA A 70 -20.44 -12.61 -27.07
CA ALA A 70 -21.49 -12.68 -28.06
C ALA A 70 -22.48 -13.83 -27.79
N PRO A 71 -23.77 -13.67 -28.11
CA PRO A 71 -24.73 -14.76 -28.07
C PRO A 71 -24.26 -15.93 -28.98
N GLY A 72 -24.23 -17.16 -28.42
CA GLY A 72 -23.80 -18.35 -29.15
C GLY A 72 -22.27 -18.53 -29.25
N ALA A 73 -21.47 -17.78 -28.52
CA ALA A 73 -20.02 -17.99 -28.42
C ALA A 73 -19.70 -19.43 -27.97
N ASP A 74 -18.74 -20.08 -28.62
CA ASP A 74 -18.29 -21.44 -28.26
C ASP A 74 -17.41 -21.42 -27.01
N LEU A 75 -18.06 -21.44 -25.86
CA LEU A 75 -17.38 -21.44 -24.56
C LEU A 75 -16.59 -22.73 -24.30
N ALA A 76 -16.93 -23.83 -24.95
CA ALA A 76 -16.18 -25.08 -24.84
C ALA A 76 -14.81 -24.92 -25.50
N LYS A 77 -14.78 -24.41 -26.73
CA LYS A 77 -13.54 -24.08 -27.45
C LYS A 77 -12.71 -23.08 -26.68
N LEU A 78 -13.32 -21.99 -26.18
CA LEU A 78 -12.64 -20.99 -25.35
C LEU A 78 -11.95 -21.62 -24.14
N ARG A 79 -12.66 -22.43 -23.35
CA ARG A 79 -12.11 -23.06 -22.14
C ARG A 79 -11.07 -24.14 -22.43
N LEU A 80 -11.08 -24.73 -23.60
CA LEU A 80 -10.02 -25.64 -24.05
C LEU A 80 -8.72 -24.89 -24.38
N SER A 81 -8.82 -23.64 -24.88
CA SER A 81 -7.64 -22.80 -25.14
C SER A 81 -7.07 -22.16 -23.88
N MET A 82 -7.77 -22.23 -22.74
CA MET A 82 -7.38 -21.61 -21.48
C MET A 82 -7.25 -22.63 -20.35
N GLY A 83 -6.10 -22.67 -19.69
CA GLY A 83 -5.96 -23.34 -18.40
C GLY A 83 -6.31 -22.39 -17.26
N MET A 84 -6.99 -22.89 -16.23
CA MET A 84 -7.22 -22.10 -15.01
C MET A 84 -6.79 -22.88 -13.78
N VAL A 85 -6.00 -22.20 -12.95
CA VAL A 85 -5.50 -22.67 -11.66
C VAL A 85 -6.17 -21.83 -10.57
N PHE A 86 -6.93 -22.48 -9.72
CA PHE A 86 -7.73 -21.85 -8.67
C PHE A 86 -6.99 -21.82 -7.34
N GLN A 87 -7.39 -20.95 -6.47
CA GLN A 87 -6.96 -20.88 -5.07
C GLN A 87 -7.20 -22.20 -4.32
N SER A 88 -8.31 -22.89 -4.55
CA SER A 88 -8.77 -24.11 -3.85
C SER A 88 -8.38 -25.41 -4.53
N PHE A 89 -7.32 -25.47 -5.33
CA PHE A 89 -6.82 -26.66 -6.04
C PHE A 89 -7.84 -27.36 -6.96
N ASN A 90 -9.06 -27.57 -6.50
CA ASN A 90 -10.18 -28.22 -7.19
C ASN A 90 -9.82 -29.60 -7.78
N LEU A 91 -9.05 -30.40 -7.04
CA LEU A 91 -8.72 -31.77 -7.42
C LEU A 91 -9.92 -32.71 -7.14
N PHE A 92 -10.04 -33.73 -7.95
CA PHE A 92 -11.00 -34.81 -7.71
C PHE A 92 -10.52 -35.69 -6.54
N PRO A 93 -11.17 -35.67 -5.36
CA PRO A 93 -10.63 -36.28 -4.15
C PRO A 93 -10.53 -37.83 -4.24
N HIS A 94 -11.35 -38.45 -5.07
CA HIS A 94 -11.40 -39.88 -5.29
C HIS A 94 -10.52 -40.38 -6.47
N LYS A 95 -9.66 -39.51 -6.99
CA LYS A 95 -8.74 -39.79 -8.09
C LYS A 95 -7.31 -39.55 -7.65
N MET A 96 -6.39 -40.41 -8.07
CA MET A 96 -4.96 -40.22 -7.88
C MET A 96 -4.47 -38.96 -8.60
N ALA A 97 -3.27 -38.48 -8.26
CA ALA A 97 -2.68 -37.28 -8.90
C ALA A 97 -2.60 -37.44 -10.43
N VAL A 98 -2.11 -38.57 -10.92
CA VAL A 98 -2.05 -38.85 -12.36
C VAL A 98 -3.43 -38.91 -13.00
N GLU A 99 -4.41 -39.49 -12.35
CA GLU A 99 -5.79 -39.58 -12.86
C GLU A 99 -6.47 -38.20 -12.91
N ASN A 100 -6.19 -37.31 -11.95
CA ASN A 100 -6.66 -35.92 -11.98
C ASN A 100 -6.22 -35.18 -13.23
N ILE A 101 -5.06 -35.53 -13.78
CA ILE A 101 -4.51 -34.95 -15.00
C ILE A 101 -5.03 -35.66 -16.25
N MET A 102 -5.25 -36.99 -16.19
CA MET A 102 -5.73 -37.78 -17.31
C MET A 102 -7.20 -37.51 -17.67
N VAL A 103 -8.07 -37.38 -16.65
CA VAL A 103 -9.52 -37.24 -16.83
C VAL A 103 -9.91 -36.12 -17.81
N PRO A 104 -9.43 -34.90 -17.71
CA PRO A 104 -9.78 -33.85 -18.67
C PRO A 104 -9.30 -34.16 -20.09
N GLN A 105 -8.12 -34.76 -20.25
CA GLN A 105 -7.57 -35.12 -21.55
C GLN A 105 -8.44 -36.20 -22.26
N GLN A 106 -8.88 -37.22 -21.51
CA GLN A 106 -9.75 -38.26 -22.04
C GLN A 106 -11.13 -37.74 -22.39
N SER A 107 -11.73 -36.95 -21.46
CA SER A 107 -13.12 -36.50 -21.58
C SER A 107 -13.30 -35.37 -22.60
N LEU A 108 -12.33 -34.48 -22.77
CA LEU A 108 -12.46 -33.27 -23.59
C LEU A 108 -11.61 -33.31 -24.87
N LEU A 109 -10.45 -33.99 -24.84
CA LEU A 109 -9.59 -34.13 -26.02
C LEU A 109 -9.69 -35.48 -26.69
N GLY A 110 -10.46 -36.43 -26.12
CA GLY A 110 -10.65 -37.79 -26.68
C GLY A 110 -9.37 -38.63 -26.69
N LYS A 111 -8.35 -38.30 -25.91
CA LYS A 111 -7.09 -39.05 -25.85
C LYS A 111 -7.30 -40.44 -25.29
N SER A 112 -6.58 -41.40 -25.81
CA SER A 112 -6.55 -42.77 -25.27
C SER A 112 -5.97 -42.77 -23.83
N PRO A 113 -6.29 -43.79 -23.01
CA PRO A 113 -5.75 -43.92 -21.67
C PRO A 113 -4.21 -43.88 -21.64
N LYS A 114 -3.56 -44.47 -22.63
CA LYS A 114 -2.11 -44.52 -22.76
C LYS A 114 -1.53 -43.13 -23.02
N GLU A 115 -2.03 -42.43 -24.03
CA GLU A 115 -1.58 -41.04 -24.36
C GLU A 115 -1.82 -40.08 -23.20
N ALA A 116 -2.98 -40.15 -22.54
CA ALA A 116 -3.31 -39.33 -21.39
C ALA A 116 -2.37 -39.62 -20.20
N TYR A 117 -2.00 -40.87 -19.98
CA TYR A 117 -1.06 -41.27 -18.93
C TYR A 117 0.35 -40.75 -19.23
N GLU A 118 0.87 -40.93 -20.44
CA GLU A 118 2.18 -40.47 -20.85
C GLU A 118 2.31 -38.93 -20.69
N GLU A 119 1.29 -38.20 -21.15
CA GLU A 119 1.26 -36.75 -20.96
C GLU A 119 1.12 -36.36 -19.49
N ALA A 120 0.28 -37.04 -18.72
CA ALA A 120 0.12 -36.77 -17.29
C ALA A 120 1.44 -36.96 -16.52
N MET A 121 2.18 -38.03 -16.79
CA MET A 121 3.50 -38.29 -16.18
C MET A 121 4.52 -37.22 -16.56
N LYS A 122 4.52 -36.79 -17.83
CA LYS A 122 5.38 -35.71 -18.30
C LYS A 122 5.10 -34.39 -17.54
N GLN A 123 3.81 -34.04 -17.34
CA GLN A 123 3.45 -32.82 -16.60
C GLN A 123 3.72 -32.97 -15.10
N LEU A 124 3.56 -34.16 -14.50
CA LEU A 124 3.96 -34.42 -13.12
C LEU A 124 5.46 -34.29 -12.92
N ASP A 125 6.25 -34.78 -13.86
CA ASP A 125 7.72 -34.62 -13.84
C ASP A 125 8.10 -33.15 -13.93
N ARG A 126 7.46 -32.37 -14.82
CA ARG A 126 7.69 -30.93 -14.97
C ARG A 126 7.44 -30.15 -13.68
N VAL A 127 6.49 -30.57 -12.85
CA VAL A 127 6.22 -29.93 -11.55
C VAL A 127 6.90 -30.63 -10.37
N GLY A 128 7.81 -31.58 -10.63
CA GLY A 128 8.60 -32.29 -9.62
C GLY A 128 7.77 -33.24 -8.74
N LEU A 129 6.75 -33.92 -9.32
CA LEU A 129 5.85 -34.82 -8.60
C LEU A 129 5.63 -36.19 -9.30
N ALA A 130 6.59 -36.62 -10.13
CA ALA A 130 6.49 -37.92 -10.82
C ALA A 130 6.40 -39.10 -9.83
N ASP A 131 7.10 -39.02 -8.69
CA ASP A 131 7.06 -40.00 -7.61
C ASP A 131 5.73 -40.04 -6.85
N LYS A 132 4.92 -38.99 -6.95
CA LYS A 132 3.60 -38.82 -6.31
C LYS A 132 2.42 -39.17 -7.21
N ALA A 133 2.67 -39.67 -8.42
CA ALA A 133 1.62 -39.97 -9.43
C ALA A 133 0.46 -40.77 -8.90
N ARG A 134 0.72 -41.74 -8.00
CA ARG A 134 -0.28 -42.65 -7.45
C ARG A 134 -0.87 -42.25 -6.10
N HIS A 135 -0.52 -41.05 -5.58
CA HIS A 135 -1.08 -40.55 -4.34
C HIS A 135 -2.44 -39.90 -4.57
N TYR A 136 -3.34 -40.05 -3.61
CA TYR A 136 -4.62 -39.32 -3.58
C TYR A 136 -4.41 -37.89 -3.02
N PRO A 137 -5.35 -36.96 -3.31
CA PRO A 137 -5.22 -35.59 -2.84
C PRO A 137 -5.05 -35.43 -1.32
N ASP A 138 -5.66 -36.29 -0.51
CA ASP A 138 -5.54 -36.29 0.96
C ASP A 138 -4.14 -36.69 1.46
N GLU A 139 -3.38 -37.41 0.66
CA GLU A 139 -2.01 -37.82 0.93
C GLU A 139 -0.97 -36.75 0.48
N LEU A 140 -1.41 -35.66 -0.15
CA LEU A 140 -0.58 -34.60 -0.69
C LEU A 140 -0.61 -33.34 0.19
N SER A 141 0.53 -32.67 0.33
CA SER A 141 0.58 -31.34 0.94
C SER A 141 -0.18 -30.31 0.09
N GLY A 142 -0.52 -29.14 0.67
CA GLY A 142 -1.17 -28.05 -0.07
C GLY A 142 -0.40 -27.63 -1.32
N GLY A 143 0.93 -27.45 -1.19
CA GLY A 143 1.81 -27.09 -2.31
C GLY A 143 1.88 -28.19 -3.39
N GLN A 144 1.85 -29.49 -2.98
CA GLN A 144 1.78 -30.61 -3.92
C GLN A 144 0.43 -30.63 -4.65
N LYS A 145 -0.68 -30.43 -3.94
CA LYS A 145 -2.02 -30.31 -4.57
C LYS A 145 -2.05 -29.19 -5.61
N GLN A 146 -1.48 -28.06 -5.31
CA GLN A 146 -1.44 -26.93 -6.25
C GLN A 146 -0.59 -27.23 -7.47
N ARG A 147 0.56 -27.88 -7.29
CA ARG A 147 1.40 -28.30 -8.42
C ARG A 147 0.70 -29.37 -9.30
N VAL A 148 -0.08 -30.29 -8.72
CA VAL A 148 -0.93 -31.21 -9.50
C VAL A 148 -2.00 -30.43 -10.28
N ALA A 149 -2.62 -29.38 -9.69
CA ALA A 149 -3.61 -28.55 -10.39
C ALA A 149 -2.97 -27.78 -11.55
N ILE A 150 -1.74 -27.28 -11.39
CA ILE A 150 -0.96 -26.66 -12.48
C ILE A 150 -0.67 -27.69 -13.58
N ALA A 151 -0.18 -28.88 -13.23
CA ALA A 151 0.10 -29.94 -14.17
C ALA A 151 -1.16 -30.37 -14.95
N ARG A 152 -2.33 -30.43 -14.29
CA ARG A 152 -3.62 -30.70 -14.93
C ARG A 152 -3.99 -29.64 -15.96
N ALA A 153 -3.79 -28.36 -15.65
CA ALA A 153 -4.04 -27.26 -16.58
C ALA A 153 -3.10 -27.33 -17.80
N LEU A 154 -1.81 -27.60 -17.57
CA LEU A 154 -0.79 -27.69 -18.63
C LEU A 154 -1.00 -28.89 -19.57
N ALA A 155 -1.52 -30.02 -19.08
CA ALA A 155 -1.77 -31.21 -19.87
C ALA A 155 -2.85 -31.03 -20.98
N MET A 156 -3.61 -29.93 -20.88
CA MET A 156 -4.57 -29.53 -21.93
C MET A 156 -3.93 -28.70 -23.05
N HIS A 157 -2.63 -28.39 -22.95
CA HIS A 157 -1.88 -27.55 -23.90
C HIS A 157 -2.55 -26.19 -24.17
N PRO A 158 -2.85 -25.42 -23.12
CA PRO A 158 -3.55 -24.15 -23.27
C PRO A 158 -2.67 -23.10 -23.94
N GLN A 159 -3.28 -22.15 -24.66
CA GLN A 159 -2.62 -20.93 -25.16
C GLN A 159 -2.49 -19.87 -24.06
N ILE A 160 -3.40 -19.87 -23.10
CA ILE A 160 -3.48 -18.91 -22.01
C ILE A 160 -3.59 -19.66 -20.68
N LEU A 161 -2.79 -19.28 -19.69
CA LEU A 161 -2.86 -19.85 -18.35
C LEU A 161 -3.25 -18.77 -17.34
N LEU A 162 -4.35 -18.99 -16.65
CA LEU A 162 -4.94 -18.07 -15.68
C LEU A 162 -4.69 -18.59 -14.26
N PHE A 163 -4.13 -17.76 -13.39
CA PHE A 163 -3.89 -18.08 -11.98
C PHE A 163 -4.72 -17.17 -11.08
N ASP A 164 -5.64 -17.73 -10.31
CA ASP A 164 -6.46 -17.01 -9.33
C ASP A 164 -5.94 -17.28 -7.92
N GLU A 165 -5.03 -16.44 -7.44
CA GLU A 165 -4.38 -16.51 -6.12
C GLU A 165 -3.79 -17.90 -5.79
N PRO A 166 -2.86 -18.42 -6.57
CA PRO A 166 -2.42 -19.83 -6.51
C PRO A 166 -1.70 -20.21 -5.20
N THR A 167 -1.36 -19.25 -4.35
CA THR A 167 -0.62 -19.48 -3.09
C THR A 167 -1.37 -19.11 -1.84
N SER A 168 -2.54 -18.46 -1.94
CA SER A 168 -3.26 -17.91 -0.79
C SER A 168 -3.84 -18.97 0.18
N ALA A 169 -4.02 -20.19 -0.28
CA ALA A 169 -4.48 -21.33 0.55
C ALA A 169 -3.31 -22.22 1.06
N LEU A 170 -2.05 -21.76 0.94
CA LEU A 170 -0.87 -22.52 1.31
C LEU A 170 -0.22 -21.99 2.57
N ASP A 171 0.39 -22.90 3.33
CA ASP A 171 1.32 -22.52 4.39
C ASP A 171 2.56 -21.81 3.79
N PRO A 172 3.14 -20.80 4.46
CA PRO A 172 4.29 -20.04 3.96
C PRO A 172 5.48 -20.91 3.52
N THR A 173 5.69 -22.04 4.18
CA THR A 173 6.78 -23.00 3.85
C THR A 173 6.60 -23.70 2.51
N MET A 174 5.36 -23.79 2.01
CA MET A 174 5.02 -24.48 0.76
C MET A 174 4.91 -23.55 -0.44
N VAL A 175 4.86 -22.23 -0.19
CA VAL A 175 4.67 -21.20 -1.22
C VAL A 175 5.83 -21.21 -2.22
N SER A 176 7.07 -21.33 -1.74
CA SER A 176 8.27 -21.25 -2.57
C SER A 176 8.32 -22.28 -3.70
N GLU A 177 7.84 -23.50 -3.47
CA GLU A 177 7.81 -24.57 -4.46
C GLU A 177 6.84 -24.27 -5.61
N VAL A 178 5.65 -23.73 -5.28
CA VAL A 178 4.65 -23.34 -6.29
C VAL A 178 5.13 -22.12 -7.08
N LEU A 179 5.74 -21.13 -6.39
CA LEU A 179 6.30 -19.95 -7.05
C LEU A 179 7.43 -20.30 -8.01
N SER A 180 8.26 -21.32 -7.70
CA SER A 180 9.30 -21.80 -8.61
C SER A 180 8.69 -22.34 -9.91
N VAL A 181 7.65 -23.17 -9.81
CA VAL A 181 6.95 -23.71 -11.00
C VAL A 181 6.36 -22.58 -11.84
N ILE A 182 5.71 -21.59 -11.22
CA ILE A 182 5.15 -20.44 -11.95
C ILE A 182 6.25 -19.64 -12.67
N ARG A 183 7.38 -19.42 -12.02
CA ARG A 183 8.54 -18.75 -12.62
C ARG A 183 9.09 -19.49 -13.83
N ASP A 184 9.25 -20.82 -13.71
CA ASP A 184 9.73 -21.65 -14.81
C ASP A 184 8.77 -21.61 -16.00
N LEU A 185 7.46 -21.55 -15.74
CA LEU A 185 6.42 -21.41 -16.78
C LEU A 185 6.49 -20.04 -17.47
N ALA A 186 6.71 -18.97 -16.76
CA ALA A 186 6.84 -17.62 -17.33
C ALA A 186 7.96 -17.56 -18.38
N GLY A 187 9.06 -18.31 -18.18
CA GLY A 187 10.16 -18.39 -19.16
C GLY A 187 9.86 -19.19 -20.43
N THR A 188 8.65 -19.77 -20.58
CA THR A 188 8.34 -20.64 -21.73
C THR A 188 7.63 -19.95 -22.90
N GLY A 189 7.31 -18.65 -22.78
CA GLY A 189 6.54 -17.92 -23.79
C GLY A 189 5.03 -18.23 -23.77
N LEU A 190 4.52 -18.85 -22.71
CA LEU A 190 3.09 -19.07 -22.49
C LEU A 190 2.45 -17.76 -22.02
N THR A 191 1.32 -17.37 -22.60
CA THR A 191 0.57 -16.20 -22.12
C THR A 191 -0.02 -16.50 -20.74
N MET A 192 0.26 -15.64 -19.76
CA MET A 192 -0.13 -15.89 -18.38
C MET A 192 -0.77 -14.64 -17.75
N LEU A 193 -1.90 -14.82 -17.08
CA LEU A 193 -2.50 -13.80 -16.20
C LEU A 193 -2.51 -14.33 -14.78
N LEU A 194 -1.89 -13.60 -13.88
CA LEU A 194 -1.66 -14.02 -12.50
C LEU A 194 -2.27 -13.01 -11.52
N VAL A 195 -3.37 -13.37 -10.87
CA VAL A 195 -3.84 -12.64 -9.68
C VAL A 195 -3.04 -13.14 -8.49
N THR A 196 -2.33 -12.22 -7.82
CA THR A 196 -1.45 -12.61 -6.72
C THR A 196 -1.28 -11.51 -5.67
N HIS A 197 -1.01 -11.93 -4.44
CA HIS A 197 -0.52 -11.08 -3.34
C HIS A 197 1.00 -11.22 -3.13
N GLU A 198 1.65 -12.07 -3.93
CA GLU A 198 3.10 -12.29 -3.89
C GLU A 198 3.84 -11.22 -4.72
N MET A 199 4.09 -10.05 -4.12
CA MET A 199 4.69 -8.89 -4.84
C MET A 199 6.07 -9.22 -5.44
N ARG A 200 6.85 -10.07 -4.74
CA ARG A 200 8.16 -10.51 -5.25
C ARG A 200 8.04 -11.35 -6.52
N LEU A 201 7.05 -12.26 -6.58
CA LEU A 201 6.79 -13.03 -7.79
C LEU A 201 6.37 -12.11 -8.93
N ALA A 202 5.33 -11.29 -8.70
CA ALA A 202 4.82 -10.36 -9.69
C ALA A 202 5.94 -9.48 -10.29
N ARG A 203 6.85 -8.98 -9.44
CA ARG A 203 7.99 -8.17 -9.88
C ARG A 203 8.98 -8.92 -10.79
N HIS A 204 9.18 -10.24 -10.57
CA HIS A 204 10.24 -10.98 -11.26
C HIS A 204 9.76 -11.76 -12.48
N VAL A 205 8.46 -12.04 -12.60
CA VAL A 205 7.95 -12.89 -13.69
C VAL A 205 7.13 -12.13 -14.71
N SER A 206 6.67 -10.93 -14.39
CA SER A 206 5.73 -10.21 -15.26
C SER A 206 6.44 -9.32 -16.27
N ASP A 207 5.90 -9.24 -17.47
CA ASP A 207 6.24 -8.24 -18.47
C ASP A 207 5.50 -6.93 -18.15
N ARG A 208 4.24 -7.02 -17.69
CA ARG A 208 3.41 -5.91 -17.23
C ARG A 208 2.67 -6.25 -15.95
N VAL A 209 2.35 -5.20 -15.20
CA VAL A 209 1.56 -5.31 -13.97
C VAL A 209 0.35 -4.40 -14.07
N PHE A 210 -0.83 -4.95 -13.78
CA PHE A 210 -2.08 -4.22 -13.63
C PHE A 210 -2.36 -4.00 -12.15
N PHE A 211 -2.36 -2.77 -11.70
CA PHE A 211 -2.84 -2.42 -10.37
C PHE A 211 -4.33 -2.10 -10.44
N MET A 212 -5.15 -2.92 -9.78
CA MET A 212 -6.60 -2.73 -9.73
C MET A 212 -7.03 -2.02 -8.46
N GLN A 213 -7.84 -0.98 -8.63
CA GLN A 213 -8.49 -0.25 -7.55
C GLN A 213 -9.90 0.17 -7.97
N ASN A 214 -10.85 0.10 -7.04
CA ASN A 214 -12.25 0.53 -7.24
C ASN A 214 -12.97 -0.08 -8.46
N GLY A 215 -12.57 -1.28 -8.91
CA GLY A 215 -13.18 -1.98 -10.03
C GLY A 215 -12.62 -1.61 -11.41
N GLU A 216 -11.48 -0.93 -11.46
CA GLU A 216 -10.80 -0.50 -12.69
C GLU A 216 -9.33 -0.89 -12.64
N ILE A 217 -8.67 -0.97 -13.80
CA ILE A 217 -7.21 -0.96 -13.88
C ILE A 217 -6.78 0.49 -13.63
N TYR A 218 -6.42 0.76 -12.37
CA TYR A 218 -6.06 2.10 -11.92
C TYR A 218 -4.71 2.54 -12.49
N GLU A 219 -3.74 1.65 -12.54
CA GLU A 219 -2.43 1.91 -13.15
C GLU A 219 -1.92 0.63 -13.78
N GLU A 220 -1.24 0.76 -14.93
CA GLU A 220 -0.53 -0.33 -15.59
C GLU A 220 0.86 0.12 -16.02
N GLY A 221 1.80 -0.81 -16.02
CA GLY A 221 3.18 -0.51 -16.41
C GLY A 221 4.11 -1.69 -16.25
N SER A 222 5.39 -1.47 -16.53
CA SER A 222 6.43 -2.46 -16.25
C SER A 222 6.55 -2.71 -14.74
N PRO A 223 7.10 -3.86 -14.32
CA PRO A 223 7.36 -4.12 -12.91
C PRO A 223 8.18 -3.01 -12.23
N GLU A 224 9.21 -2.47 -12.90
CA GLU A 224 10.01 -1.36 -12.38
C GLU A 224 9.17 -0.13 -12.11
N GLN A 225 8.28 0.24 -13.05
CA GLN A 225 7.42 1.39 -12.88
C GLN A 225 6.48 1.21 -11.70
N ILE A 226 5.76 0.07 -11.62
CA ILE A 226 4.72 -0.15 -10.60
C ILE A 226 5.33 -0.34 -9.21
N PHE A 227 6.45 -1.06 -9.08
CA PHE A 227 7.02 -1.40 -7.78
C PHE A 227 8.07 -0.41 -7.27
N GLU A 228 8.72 0.36 -8.13
CA GLU A 228 9.78 1.30 -7.72
C GLU A 228 9.34 2.76 -7.88
N ASN A 229 8.65 3.09 -8.97
CA ASN A 229 8.30 4.45 -9.33
C ASN A 229 6.83 4.58 -9.74
N PRO A 230 5.86 4.17 -8.90
CA PRO A 230 4.45 4.27 -9.22
C PRO A 230 4.04 5.73 -9.46
N LEU A 231 3.34 5.97 -10.58
CA LEU A 231 2.93 7.31 -10.98
C LEU A 231 1.73 7.80 -10.19
N ARG A 232 0.82 6.87 -9.83
CA ARG A 232 -0.42 7.22 -9.15
C ARG A 232 -0.32 6.99 -7.65
N GLU A 233 -0.94 7.87 -6.88
CA GLU A 233 -0.90 7.85 -5.41
C GLU A 233 -1.46 6.55 -4.83
N GLY A 234 -2.60 6.06 -5.34
CA GLY A 234 -3.21 4.81 -4.86
C GLY A 234 -2.28 3.60 -5.02
N THR A 235 -1.56 3.51 -6.14
CA THR A 235 -0.55 2.48 -6.38
C THR A 235 0.61 2.62 -5.41
N ARG A 236 1.12 3.84 -5.24
CA ARG A 236 2.22 4.14 -4.30
C ARG A 236 1.86 3.75 -2.88
N ASN A 237 0.68 4.14 -2.42
CA ASN A 237 0.20 3.81 -1.07
C ASN A 237 0.06 2.31 -0.85
N PHE A 238 -0.40 1.58 -1.87
CA PHE A 238 -0.51 0.12 -1.80
C PHE A 238 0.85 -0.58 -1.80
N ILE A 239 1.75 -0.23 -2.72
CA ILE A 239 3.06 -0.87 -2.87
C ILE A 239 3.95 -0.62 -1.67
N PHE A 240 4.01 0.62 -1.20
CA PHE A 240 4.83 1.00 -0.04
C PHE A 240 4.09 0.85 1.29
N ARG A 241 2.87 0.28 1.27
CA ARG A 241 2.03 0.10 2.45
C ARG A 241 1.86 1.36 3.28
N ILE A 242 1.78 2.51 2.60
CA ILE A 242 1.61 3.79 3.24
C ILE A 242 0.22 3.85 3.88
N ARG A 243 0.18 4.11 5.17
CA ARG A 243 -1.02 4.35 5.96
C ARG A 243 -1.07 5.80 6.39
N SER A 244 -2.26 6.30 6.63
CA SER A 244 -2.43 7.66 7.15
C SER A 244 -3.10 7.63 8.52
N TRP A 245 -2.64 8.53 9.39
CA TRP A 245 -3.30 8.92 10.62
C TRP A 245 -3.81 10.34 10.43
N THR A 246 -5.05 10.61 10.82
CA THR A 246 -5.67 11.93 10.68
C THR A 246 -6.19 12.39 12.02
N TYR A 247 -6.03 13.69 12.29
CA TYR A 247 -6.60 14.34 13.46
C TYR A 247 -7.09 15.75 13.11
N THR A 248 -8.21 16.15 13.70
CA THR A 248 -8.81 17.46 13.46
C THR A 248 -8.74 18.30 14.72
N LEU A 249 -8.08 19.45 14.63
CA LEU A 249 -8.03 20.48 15.67
C LEU A 249 -9.05 21.56 15.36
N SER A 250 -9.92 21.87 16.33
CA SER A 250 -10.96 22.90 16.22
C SER A 250 -11.20 23.57 17.58
N PRO A 251 -11.93 24.69 17.66
CA PRO A 251 -12.29 25.31 18.94
C PRO A 251 -12.99 24.38 19.92
N THR A 252 -13.71 23.38 19.40
CA THR A 252 -14.51 22.42 20.18
C THR A 252 -13.81 21.07 20.38
N SER A 253 -12.75 20.77 19.59
CA SER A 253 -12.02 19.49 19.65
C SER A 253 -10.55 19.77 19.98
N ARG A 254 -10.20 19.69 21.27
CA ARG A 254 -8.88 20.03 21.83
C ARG A 254 -8.32 18.89 22.69
N ASP A 255 -8.72 17.66 22.45
CA ASP A 255 -8.23 16.50 23.19
C ASP A 255 -6.82 16.12 22.76
N LEU A 256 -5.83 16.80 23.30
CA LEU A 256 -4.41 16.53 23.05
C LEU A 256 -3.99 15.13 23.54
N HIS A 257 -4.57 14.64 24.63
CA HIS A 257 -4.26 13.30 25.11
C HIS A 257 -4.79 12.22 24.16
N GLY A 258 -6.01 12.39 23.66
CA GLY A 258 -6.56 11.53 22.62
C GLY A 258 -5.76 11.57 21.32
N MET A 259 -5.31 12.77 20.94
CA MET A 259 -4.43 12.97 19.77
C MET A 259 -3.13 12.17 19.93
N THR A 260 -2.39 12.42 21.01
CA THR A 260 -1.10 11.76 21.28
C THR A 260 -1.26 10.25 21.42
N GLY A 261 -2.28 9.77 22.14
CA GLY A 261 -2.54 8.34 22.29
C GLY A 261 -2.88 7.64 20.98
N SER A 262 -3.68 8.28 20.10
CA SER A 262 -4.02 7.73 18.80
C SER A 262 -2.82 7.73 17.84
N LEU A 263 -1.98 8.76 17.91
CA LEU A 263 -0.75 8.85 17.13
C LEU A 263 0.28 7.79 17.58
N GLU A 264 0.45 7.60 18.89
CA GLU A 264 1.33 6.56 19.43
C GLU A 264 0.89 5.16 18.98
N LYS A 265 -0.41 4.88 19.03
CA LYS A 265 -0.99 3.64 18.52
C LYS A 265 -0.69 3.47 17.03
N PHE A 266 -0.93 4.50 16.21
CA PHE A 266 -0.62 4.48 14.78
C PHE A 266 0.85 4.16 14.52
N CYS A 267 1.78 4.83 15.22
CA CYS A 267 3.22 4.59 15.06
C CYS A 267 3.60 3.14 15.41
N LYS A 268 2.99 2.56 16.46
CA LYS A 268 3.17 1.15 16.84
C LYS A 268 2.62 0.20 15.77
N ASP A 269 1.42 0.47 15.28
CA ASP A 269 0.75 -0.34 14.25
C ASP A 269 1.51 -0.31 12.90
N GLN A 270 2.28 0.75 12.63
CA GLN A 270 3.17 0.87 11.47
C GLN A 270 4.59 0.35 11.72
N PHE A 271 4.86 -0.25 12.88
CA PHE A 271 6.18 -0.76 13.26
C PHE A 271 7.31 0.26 13.14
N LEU A 272 7.02 1.54 13.38
CA LEU A 272 8.04 2.59 13.33
C LEU A 272 9.10 2.37 14.42
N GLY A 273 10.36 2.51 14.06
CA GLY A 273 11.46 2.47 15.02
C GLY A 273 11.29 3.57 16.09
N ARG A 274 11.83 3.35 17.30
CA ARG A 274 11.66 4.27 18.45
C ARG A 274 11.97 5.73 18.12
N ARG A 275 13.07 5.99 17.39
CA ARG A 275 13.46 7.33 16.96
C ARG A 275 12.45 7.95 15.99
N GLN A 276 11.97 7.17 15.06
CA GLN A 276 11.00 7.60 14.06
C GLN A 276 9.65 7.94 14.68
N ALA A 277 9.15 7.06 15.57
CA ALA A 277 7.92 7.31 16.32
C ALA A 277 8.03 8.58 17.18
N MET A 278 9.16 8.77 17.86
CA MET A 278 9.43 9.96 18.66
C MET A 278 9.45 11.23 17.80
N ASN A 279 10.07 11.21 16.62
CA ASN A 279 10.09 12.35 15.72
C ASN A 279 8.67 12.70 15.20
N CYS A 280 7.84 11.69 14.89
CA CYS A 280 6.44 11.92 14.52
C CYS A 280 5.65 12.56 15.66
N GLN A 281 5.79 12.04 16.88
CA GLN A 281 5.13 12.60 18.06
C GLN A 281 5.56 14.03 18.33
N LEU A 282 6.86 14.30 18.39
CA LEU A 282 7.40 15.64 18.61
C LEU A 282 6.91 16.64 17.53
N ALA A 283 6.93 16.23 16.26
CA ALA A 283 6.49 17.12 15.18
C ALA A 283 5.00 17.47 15.32
N VAL A 284 4.14 16.47 15.54
CA VAL A 284 2.69 16.70 15.66
C VAL A 284 2.33 17.46 16.92
N GLU A 285 2.91 17.11 18.08
CA GLU A 285 2.65 17.79 19.35
C GLU A 285 3.11 19.24 19.32
N GLU A 286 4.32 19.48 18.84
CA GLU A 286 4.87 20.83 18.78
C GLU A 286 4.08 21.73 17.84
N LEU A 287 3.71 21.23 16.66
CA LEU A 287 2.85 21.98 15.74
C LEU A 287 1.47 22.24 16.34
N ALA A 288 0.84 21.23 16.92
CA ALA A 288 -0.49 21.38 17.49
C ALA A 288 -0.54 22.36 18.68
N VAL A 289 0.39 22.21 19.63
CA VAL A 289 0.38 22.95 20.90
C VAL A 289 0.95 24.35 20.74
N SER A 290 2.10 24.46 20.07
CA SER A 290 2.85 25.74 20.04
C SER A 290 2.37 26.67 18.94
N LEU A 291 1.66 26.16 17.91
CA LEU A 291 1.34 26.96 16.73
C LEU A 291 -0.15 26.92 16.34
N LEU A 292 -0.74 25.75 16.20
CA LEU A 292 -2.09 25.63 15.64
C LEU A 292 -3.19 25.99 16.67
N LEU A 293 -3.06 25.52 17.90
CA LEU A 293 -4.04 25.85 18.97
C LEU A 293 -4.04 27.35 19.33
N PRO A 294 -2.90 28.03 19.53
CA PRO A 294 -2.89 29.47 19.75
C PRO A 294 -3.54 30.27 18.62
N ALA A 295 -3.37 29.82 17.37
CA ALA A 295 -4.00 30.47 16.22
C ALA A 295 -5.53 30.31 16.21
N ILE A 296 -6.04 29.13 16.55
CA ILE A 296 -7.49 28.87 16.70
C ILE A 296 -8.05 29.71 17.84
N GLU A 297 -7.34 29.79 18.97
CA GLU A 297 -7.76 30.59 20.15
C GLU A 297 -7.79 32.07 19.87
N GLY A 298 -6.74 32.60 19.20
CA GLY A 298 -6.66 34.01 18.83
C GLY A 298 -7.72 34.44 17.82
N ALA A 299 -8.18 33.54 16.94
CA ALA A 299 -9.20 33.83 15.94
C ALA A 299 -10.63 33.48 16.42
N GLY A 300 -10.78 32.67 17.47
CA GLY A 300 -12.06 32.18 17.97
C GLY A 300 -12.79 31.22 17.04
N GLN A 301 -12.19 30.90 15.89
CA GLN A 301 -12.75 30.00 14.85
C GLN A 301 -11.62 29.38 14.04
N GLY A 302 -11.96 28.39 13.21
CA GLY A 302 -11.02 27.73 12.29
C GLY A 302 -10.79 26.26 12.66
N THR A 303 -10.41 25.51 11.64
CA THR A 303 -10.15 24.08 11.76
C THR A 303 -8.86 23.75 11.04
N PHE A 304 -7.98 22.95 11.67
CA PHE A 304 -6.82 22.35 11.03
C PHE A 304 -6.97 20.83 10.98
N HIS A 305 -6.68 20.28 9.83
CA HIS A 305 -6.58 18.84 9.65
C HIS A 305 -5.09 18.45 9.56
N LEU A 306 -4.67 17.57 10.44
CA LEU A 306 -3.33 17.00 10.43
C LEU A 306 -3.41 15.59 9.86
N THR A 307 -2.63 15.29 8.84
CA THR A 307 -2.55 13.96 8.25
C THR A 307 -1.10 13.50 8.21
N LEU A 308 -0.77 12.48 9.00
CA LEU A 308 0.54 11.84 8.99
C LEU A 308 0.50 10.61 8.08
N PHE A 309 1.35 10.57 7.08
CA PHE A 309 1.58 9.41 6.22
C PHE A 309 2.86 8.70 6.66
N ALA A 310 2.75 7.40 6.91
CA ALA A 310 3.88 6.53 7.22
C ALA A 310 3.69 5.17 6.57
N GLY A 311 4.78 4.59 6.08
CA GLY A 311 4.83 3.26 5.49
C GLY A 311 5.87 2.38 6.17
N GLU A 312 6.19 1.23 5.55
CA GLU A 312 7.23 0.32 6.03
C GLU A 312 8.61 0.99 6.08
N GLU A 313 9.56 0.33 6.74
CA GLU A 313 10.93 0.80 6.92
C GLU A 313 11.56 1.23 5.58
N GLY A 314 12.07 2.46 5.54
CA GLY A 314 12.63 3.07 4.31
C GLY A 314 11.69 4.00 3.55
N THR A 315 10.38 4.06 3.89
CA THR A 315 9.46 5.02 3.29
C THR A 315 9.57 6.40 3.93
N GLU A 316 9.35 7.44 3.13
CA GLU A 316 9.26 8.81 3.63
C GLU A 316 8.03 8.97 4.51
N ARG A 317 8.20 9.62 5.65
CA ARG A 317 7.10 10.06 6.50
C ARG A 317 6.74 11.48 6.15
N LYS A 318 5.48 11.72 5.87
CA LYS A 318 4.99 13.04 5.50
C LYS A 318 3.91 13.48 6.46
N LEU A 319 4.01 14.70 6.95
CA LEU A 319 2.96 15.35 7.72
C LEU A 319 2.36 16.46 6.84
N MET A 320 1.09 16.32 6.56
CA MET A 320 0.29 17.29 5.83
C MET A 320 -0.60 18.04 6.80
N ILE A 321 -0.68 19.35 6.66
CA ILE A 321 -1.57 20.22 7.42
C ILE A 321 -2.38 21.01 6.42
N ASP A 322 -3.70 20.91 6.51
CA ASP A 322 -4.63 21.70 5.73
C ASP A 322 -5.61 22.49 6.61
N CYS A 323 -6.11 23.62 6.09
CA CYS A 323 -7.04 24.48 6.77
C CYS A 323 -8.04 25.13 5.78
N PRO A 324 -8.93 24.32 5.14
CA PRO A 324 -9.75 24.76 4.03
C PRO A 324 -10.68 25.94 4.38
N ASP A 325 -11.17 25.98 5.63
CA ASP A 325 -12.16 26.96 6.09
C ASP A 325 -11.55 28.07 6.96
N PHE A 326 -10.20 28.26 6.94
CA PHE A 326 -9.54 29.21 7.82
C PHE A 326 -8.48 30.05 7.09
N PRO A 327 -8.87 31.16 6.42
CA PRO A 327 -7.96 32.02 5.65
C PRO A 327 -6.77 32.60 6.46
N GLN A 328 -6.99 32.87 7.76
CA GLN A 328 -5.91 33.32 8.65
C GLN A 328 -4.93 32.19 8.98
N GLY A 329 -5.40 30.95 8.99
CA GLY A 329 -4.57 29.75 9.14
C GLY A 329 -3.58 29.60 7.99
N LYS A 330 -3.97 29.92 6.75
CA LYS A 330 -3.10 29.93 5.57
C LYS A 330 -1.90 30.89 5.75
N LYS A 331 -2.20 32.11 6.23
CA LYS A 331 -1.15 33.09 6.49
C LYS A 331 -0.20 32.60 7.59
N LEU A 332 -0.76 32.02 8.66
CA LEU A 332 0.01 31.45 9.76
C LEU A 332 0.91 30.32 9.27
N LEU A 333 0.36 29.36 8.50
CA LEU A 333 1.15 28.26 7.91
C LEU A 333 2.25 28.82 6.99
N GLY A 334 1.95 29.84 6.19
CA GLY A 334 2.92 30.53 5.35
C GLY A 334 4.06 31.20 6.12
N ASP A 335 3.77 31.79 7.28
CA ASP A 335 4.79 32.39 8.15
C ASP A 335 5.63 31.34 8.88
N LEU A 336 5.02 30.24 9.29
CA LEU A 336 5.68 29.04 9.82
C LEU A 336 6.69 28.46 8.84
N LEU A 337 6.31 28.38 7.57
CA LEU A 337 7.13 27.81 6.51
C LEU A 337 8.42 28.58 6.25
N LYS A 338 8.47 29.87 6.59
CA LYS A 338 9.69 30.68 6.42
C LYS A 338 10.80 30.23 7.36
N ASN A 339 10.46 29.61 8.48
CA ASN A 339 11.40 29.21 9.53
C ASN A 339 11.83 27.74 9.40
N ILE A 340 11.13 26.90 8.63
CA ILE A 340 11.48 25.48 8.45
C ILE A 340 12.30 25.30 7.16
N PRO A 341 13.51 24.67 7.21
CA PRO A 341 14.35 24.49 6.05
C PRO A 341 13.65 23.71 4.93
N ALA A 342 13.83 24.17 3.69
CA ALA A 342 13.38 23.42 2.51
C ALA A 342 14.17 22.10 2.37
N ASP A 343 13.49 21.05 1.91
CA ASP A 343 14.15 19.80 1.56
C ASP A 343 14.98 19.99 0.28
N ARG A 344 16.30 19.94 0.42
CA ARG A 344 17.23 20.00 -0.72
C ARG A 344 17.44 18.62 -1.30
N GLY A 345 16.38 17.91 -1.72
CA GLY A 345 16.40 16.57 -2.31
C GLY A 345 17.76 15.87 -2.22
N SER A 346 17.85 14.75 -1.56
CA SER A 346 19.11 14.01 -1.39
C SER A 346 19.65 13.57 -2.74
N THR A 347 20.62 14.32 -3.29
CA THR A 347 21.58 13.75 -4.23
C THR A 347 22.34 12.66 -3.50
N LYS A 348 22.32 11.46 -4.07
CA LYS A 348 23.00 10.25 -3.57
C LYS A 348 24.41 10.56 -3.06
N GLY A 349 24.71 10.08 -1.87
CA GLY A 349 26.07 9.73 -1.50
C GLY A 349 26.61 10.36 -0.22
N SER A 350 26.71 9.50 0.83
CA SER A 350 27.76 9.43 1.85
C SER A 350 27.80 10.45 2.99
N PRO A 351 28.60 10.23 4.03
CA PRO A 351 28.79 9.04 4.85
C PRO A 351 28.44 9.25 6.34
N ALA A 352 28.60 8.19 7.12
CA ALA A 352 28.45 8.11 8.56
C ALA A 352 28.90 9.35 9.33
N ALA A 353 28.02 9.86 10.18
CA ALA A 353 28.38 10.81 11.24
C ALA A 353 28.53 10.06 12.57
N GLN A 354 29.71 10.25 13.12
CA GLN A 354 30.20 9.74 14.39
C GLN A 354 29.40 10.26 15.59
N ASP A 355 29.41 9.43 16.63
CA ASP A 355 28.89 9.69 17.97
C ASP A 355 29.30 11.07 18.51
N ALA A 356 28.32 11.82 18.99
CA ALA A 356 28.53 12.99 19.84
C ALA A 356 27.84 12.75 21.19
N GLU A 357 28.64 12.74 22.25
CA GLU A 357 28.25 12.62 23.65
C GLU A 357 27.35 13.77 24.14
N PRO A 358 26.50 13.53 25.16
CA PRO A 358 25.57 14.54 25.66
C PRO A 358 26.25 15.57 26.55
N ALA A 359 26.01 16.86 26.26
CA ALA A 359 26.48 17.99 27.05
C ALA A 359 25.78 18.10 28.40
N LYS A 360 26.58 18.36 29.42
CA LYS A 360 26.20 18.47 30.84
C LYS A 360 25.41 19.76 31.12
N SER A 361 24.43 19.61 32.03
CA SER A 361 23.67 20.71 32.64
C SER A 361 24.54 21.67 33.44
N PRO A 362 24.27 22.99 33.48
CA PRO A 362 24.88 23.88 34.43
C PRO A 362 24.15 23.95 35.78
N LYS A 363 24.95 23.94 36.84
CA LYS A 363 24.54 23.97 38.25
C LYS A 363 23.99 25.35 38.63
N ALA A 364 23.00 25.28 39.55
CA ALA A 364 22.50 26.42 40.31
C ALA A 364 23.59 27.04 41.22
N ALA A 365 23.61 28.36 41.29
CA ALA A 365 24.37 29.11 42.30
C ALA A 365 23.39 29.90 43.19
N GLU A 366 23.43 29.59 44.48
CA GLU A 366 22.84 30.37 45.58
C GLU A 366 23.66 31.62 45.88
N THR A 367 23.00 32.73 46.21
CA THR A 367 23.51 33.75 47.20
C THR A 367 22.34 34.60 47.69
N SER A 368 22.02 34.49 48.86
CA SER A 368 21.98 35.06 50.19
C SER A 368 21.66 36.59 50.28
N LYS A 369 20.55 36.81 51.04
CA LYS A 369 20.21 37.87 52.05
C LYS A 369 20.91 39.22 52.08
N ALA A 370 20.08 40.28 52.07
CA ALA A 370 20.12 41.32 53.13
C ALA A 370 18.92 42.31 53.05
N LYS A 371 18.18 42.35 54.19
CA LYS A 371 17.59 43.40 55.01
C LYS A 371 16.76 44.55 54.39
N THR A 372 15.49 44.51 54.74
CA THR A 372 14.59 45.49 55.47
C THR A 372 14.97 46.97 55.47
N ASP A 373 14.00 47.71 55.10
CA ASP A 373 13.32 48.88 55.69
C ASP A 373 13.09 50.05 54.75
N SER A 374 11.88 50.34 54.49
CA SER A 374 11.16 51.62 54.73
C SER A 374 9.89 51.74 53.86
N MET A 375 8.86 52.06 54.57
CA MET A 375 7.44 52.00 54.36
C MET A 375 6.86 53.07 53.41
N GLU A 376 5.75 52.77 52.85
CA GLU A 376 4.53 53.56 52.65
C GLU A 376 4.37 54.64 51.54
N ALA A 377 5.37 54.96 50.75
CA ALA A 377 5.08 55.85 49.60
C ALA A 377 5.28 55.21 48.20
N ALA A 378 5.40 53.86 48.14
CA ALA A 378 5.78 53.10 46.96
C ALA A 378 4.69 52.17 46.38
N GLU A 379 3.54 52.01 47.02
CA GLU A 379 2.57 50.95 46.63
C GLU A 379 1.88 51.16 45.28
N THR A 380 1.62 52.40 44.84
CA THR A 380 1.00 52.70 43.57
C THR A 380 1.98 52.72 42.39
N SER A 381 3.26 52.97 42.64
CA SER A 381 4.30 52.90 41.61
C SER A 381 4.83 51.49 41.42
N LYS A 382 4.89 50.72 42.52
CA LYS A 382 5.37 49.32 42.54
C LYS A 382 4.45 48.35 41.84
N ALA A 383 3.11 48.51 42.00
CA ALA A 383 2.12 47.71 41.28
C ALA A 383 2.17 47.91 39.75
N LYS A 384 2.55 49.09 39.27
CA LYS A 384 2.75 49.36 37.84
C LYS A 384 4.08 48.81 37.31
N VAL A 385 5.13 48.84 38.11
CA VAL A 385 6.44 48.28 37.76
C VAL A 385 6.40 46.76 37.81
N ASP A 386 5.81 46.17 38.86
CA ASP A 386 5.63 44.73 39.00
C ASP A 386 4.75 44.15 37.89
N SER A 387 3.71 44.91 37.42
CA SER A 387 2.89 44.49 36.26
C SER A 387 3.62 44.63 34.92
N LEU A 388 4.52 45.58 34.78
CA LEU A 388 5.36 45.74 33.58
C LEU A 388 6.49 44.68 33.55
N GLU A 389 7.15 44.42 34.68
CA GLU A 389 8.17 43.37 34.80
C GLU A 389 7.55 41.95 34.63
N ALA A 390 6.34 41.72 35.13
CA ALA A 390 5.63 40.50 34.91
C ALA A 390 5.21 40.33 33.44
N ALA A 391 4.80 41.41 32.77
CA ALA A 391 4.49 41.40 31.34
C ALA A 391 5.72 41.22 30.45
N GLU A 392 6.86 41.87 30.80
CA GLU A 392 8.14 41.67 30.10
C GLU A 392 8.71 40.28 30.35
N SER A 393 8.62 39.77 31.58
CA SER A 393 9.01 38.38 31.90
C SER A 393 8.13 37.35 31.18
N SER A 394 6.84 37.61 31.05
CA SER A 394 5.90 36.75 30.28
C SER A 394 6.25 36.79 28.80
N LYS A 395 6.46 37.97 28.20
CA LYS A 395 6.90 38.10 26.80
C LYS A 395 8.27 37.51 26.54
N ALA A 396 9.19 37.61 27.46
CA ALA A 396 10.51 36.98 27.35
C ALA A 396 10.42 35.44 27.42
N LYS A 397 9.55 34.90 28.27
CA LYS A 397 9.26 33.46 28.33
C LYS A 397 8.55 32.95 27.06
N GLU A 398 7.59 33.70 26.56
CA GLU A 398 6.85 33.39 25.33
C GLU A 398 7.82 33.37 24.13
N LYS A 399 8.68 34.38 23.99
CA LYS A 399 9.71 34.44 22.95
C LYS A 399 10.77 33.34 23.09
N SER A 400 11.12 32.96 24.33
CA SER A 400 12.04 31.82 24.59
C SER A 400 11.39 30.47 24.23
N MET A 401 10.09 30.28 24.50
CA MET A 401 9.34 29.12 24.11
C MET A 401 9.20 29.03 22.58
N GLU A 402 8.82 30.10 21.91
CA GLU A 402 8.74 30.15 20.44
C GLU A 402 10.08 29.77 19.78
N THR A 403 11.19 30.23 20.35
CA THR A 403 12.54 29.93 19.85
C THR A 403 12.89 28.46 20.07
N ALA A 404 12.49 27.87 21.20
CA ALA A 404 12.71 26.45 21.49
C ALA A 404 11.87 25.55 20.58
N SER A 405 10.61 25.90 20.35
CA SER A 405 9.69 25.20 19.45
C SER A 405 10.20 25.21 18.01
N ALA A 406 10.63 26.36 17.53
CA ALA A 406 11.23 26.49 16.20
C ALA A 406 12.46 25.58 16.05
N ALA A 407 13.34 25.55 17.04
CA ALA A 407 14.54 24.69 17.01
C ALA A 407 14.19 23.18 17.00
N ILE A 408 13.13 22.77 17.69
CA ILE A 408 12.62 21.37 17.66
C ILE A 408 12.12 21.03 16.25
N LEU A 409 11.28 21.89 15.69
CA LEU A 409 10.70 21.66 14.37
C LEU A 409 11.75 21.68 13.26
N GLU A 410 12.74 22.59 13.33
CA GLU A 410 13.88 22.61 12.39
C GLU A 410 14.70 21.33 12.39
N ASN A 411 14.80 20.62 13.51
CA ASN A 411 15.54 19.36 13.63
C ASN A 411 14.75 18.14 13.14
N VAL A 412 13.42 18.22 13.13
CA VAL A 412 12.54 17.07 12.87
C VAL A 412 11.84 17.18 11.52
N LEU A 413 11.65 18.38 10.99
CA LEU A 413 10.89 18.61 9.75
C LEU A 413 11.74 19.18 8.61
N ARG A 414 11.38 18.84 7.39
CA ARG A 414 11.81 19.52 6.15
C ARG A 414 10.57 19.83 5.32
N ARG A 415 10.53 21.05 4.79
CA ARG A 415 9.44 21.48 3.91
C ARG A 415 9.54 20.75 2.57
N LEU A 416 8.42 20.19 2.10
CA LEU A 416 8.24 19.69 0.75
C LEU A 416 7.53 20.75 -0.13
N PRO A 417 7.58 20.65 -1.46
CA PRO A 417 6.77 21.48 -2.34
C PRO A 417 5.29 21.38 -1.98
N ASP A 418 4.59 22.51 -2.00
CA ASP A 418 3.18 22.58 -1.65
C ASP A 418 2.33 21.83 -2.70
N GLU A 419 1.36 21.04 -2.23
CA GLU A 419 0.41 20.30 -3.08
C GLU A 419 -0.89 21.08 -3.36
N GLY A 420 -1.04 22.32 -2.82
CA GLY A 420 -2.21 23.18 -3.01
C GLY A 420 -2.13 24.51 -2.27
N GLU A 421 -3.08 25.41 -2.55
CA GLU A 421 -3.11 26.76 -1.93
C GLU A 421 -3.38 26.72 -0.41
N ASP A 422 -4.00 25.63 0.11
CA ASP A 422 -4.46 25.50 1.49
C ASP A 422 -3.72 24.42 2.29
N THR A 423 -2.75 23.77 1.67
CA THR A 423 -2.09 22.58 2.20
C THR A 423 -0.59 22.78 2.27
N VAL A 424 -0.01 22.41 3.41
CA VAL A 424 1.44 22.42 3.62
C VAL A 424 1.92 21.02 3.95
N VAL A 425 2.99 20.58 3.31
CA VAL A 425 3.55 19.23 3.47
C VAL A 425 4.98 19.29 4.00
N PHE A 426 5.24 18.48 5.03
CA PHE A 426 6.55 18.33 5.64
C PHE A 426 7.01 16.88 5.56
N ARG A 427 8.33 16.69 5.33
CA ARG A 427 8.99 15.40 5.57
C ARG A 427 9.40 15.35 7.05
N ILE A 428 9.11 14.25 7.74
CA ILE A 428 9.61 13.96 9.08
C ILE A 428 10.90 13.14 8.93
N LEU A 429 11.99 13.61 9.55
CA LEU A 429 13.33 13.05 9.48
C LEU A 429 13.52 11.76 10.34
#